data_eb5fd212ff6d0130e3f79281dffc1069
#
_entry.id   eb5fd212ff6d0130e3f79281dffc1069
#
_cell.length_a   1.000
_cell.length_b   1.000
_cell.length_c   1.000
_cell.angle_alpha   90.00
_cell.angle_beta   90.00
_cell.angle_gamma   90.00
#
_symmetry.space_group_name_H-M   'P 1'
#
loop_
_entity.id
_entity.type
_entity.pdbx_description
1 polymer ?
#
loop_
_entity_poly.entity_id
_entity_poly.type
_entity_poly.pdbx_seq_one_letter_code
_entity_poly.pdbx_strand_id
1 'polypeptide(L)'
;MSAPNLASPTTINGKTARVGITTTTIVGVVTNASSSGKVLKINSIFAANIDPINPVDVSVSVYDGSNDYYIASAISVPIKATQIISQKDSYFYLEEGDQLRITAGAAGDLNIIVGYEDIS
;
A
#
# COMPACT_ATOMS: atom_id res chain seq x y z
N MET A 1 -15.92 13.65 -11.20
CA MET A 1 -14.65 14.39 -11.25
C MET A 1 -13.60 13.56 -11.94
N SER A 2 -12.67 14.20 -12.58
CA SER A 2 -11.57 13.50 -13.23
C SER A 2 -10.27 13.73 -12.45
N ALA A 3 -9.36 12.76 -12.59
CA ALA A 3 -8.05 12.85 -11.98
C ALA A 3 -7.26 14.04 -12.56
N PRO A 4 -6.33 14.60 -11.81
CA PRO A 4 -5.58 15.79 -12.23
C PRO A 4 -4.61 15.47 -13.37
N ASN A 5 -4.31 16.49 -14.14
CA ASN A 5 -3.21 16.45 -15.09
C ASN A 5 -1.90 16.59 -14.31
N LEU A 6 -1.04 15.59 -14.38
CA LEU A 6 0.20 15.58 -13.62
C LEU A 6 1.22 16.62 -14.06
N ALA A 7 1.05 17.18 -15.26
CA ALA A 7 1.91 18.28 -15.72
C ALA A 7 1.57 19.59 -15.00
N SER A 8 0.35 19.72 -14.46
CA SER A 8 -0.13 20.96 -13.84
C SER A 8 -1.16 20.69 -12.75
N PRO A 9 -0.80 19.94 -11.69
CA PRO A 9 -1.73 19.67 -10.59
C PRO A 9 -1.94 20.93 -9.75
N THR A 10 -3.09 21.02 -9.07
CA THR A 10 -3.40 22.12 -8.18
C THR A 10 -2.64 21.97 -6.86
N THR A 11 -2.65 20.75 -6.29
CA THR A 11 -1.95 20.47 -5.02
C THR A 11 -1.26 19.13 -5.08
N ILE A 12 -0.14 19.03 -4.36
CA ILE A 12 0.58 17.78 -4.13
C ILE A 12 0.91 17.73 -2.65
N ASN A 13 0.34 16.77 -1.93
CA ASN A 13 0.57 16.60 -0.51
C ASN A 13 1.28 15.27 -0.24
N GLY A 14 2.43 15.34 0.42
CA GLY A 14 3.12 14.15 0.86
C GLY A 14 2.43 13.54 2.07
N LYS A 15 2.21 12.23 2.05
CA LYS A 15 1.53 11.50 3.12
C LYS A 15 2.21 10.19 3.42
N THR A 16 2.00 9.72 4.64
CA THR A 16 2.48 8.40 5.08
C THR A 16 1.33 7.66 5.75
N ALA A 17 0.96 6.52 5.21
CA ALA A 17 0.00 5.62 5.83
C ALA A 17 0.74 4.63 6.74
N ARG A 18 0.19 4.36 7.92
CA ARG A 18 0.78 3.45 8.91
C ARG A 18 -0.32 2.52 9.41
N VAL A 19 -0.09 1.23 9.30
CA VAL A 19 -1.07 0.23 9.72
C VAL A 19 -0.36 -0.93 10.40
N GLY A 20 -0.82 -1.29 11.59
CA GLY A 20 -0.47 -2.57 12.21
C GLY A 20 -1.52 -3.59 11.79
N ILE A 21 -1.10 -4.68 11.16
CA ILE A 21 -2.04 -5.69 10.68
C ILE A 21 -2.41 -6.60 11.83
N THR A 22 -3.68 -6.54 12.24
CA THR A 22 -4.19 -7.28 13.40
C THR A 22 -4.99 -8.52 13.04
N THR A 23 -5.20 -8.77 11.73
CA THR A 23 -5.97 -9.92 11.25
C THR A 23 -5.24 -10.60 10.09
N THR A 24 -5.73 -11.78 9.69
CA THR A 24 -5.25 -12.48 8.50
C THR A 24 -6.13 -12.22 7.28
N THR A 25 -7.16 -11.39 7.41
CA THR A 25 -8.00 -10.98 6.29
C THR A 25 -7.37 -9.79 5.57
N ILE A 26 -7.76 -9.60 4.31
CA ILE A 26 -7.22 -8.50 3.52
C ILE A 26 -7.65 -7.14 4.09
N VAL A 27 -6.72 -6.19 4.10
CA VAL A 27 -6.93 -4.85 4.67
C VAL A 27 -6.61 -3.79 3.64
N GLY A 28 -7.50 -2.82 3.45
CA GLY A 28 -7.23 -1.65 2.64
C GLY A 28 -6.38 -0.66 3.42
N VAL A 29 -5.23 -0.28 2.87
CA VAL A 29 -4.27 0.61 3.52
C VAL A 29 -4.36 2.03 2.97
N VAL A 30 -4.43 2.17 1.66
CA VAL A 30 -4.59 3.46 0.99
C VAL A 30 -5.72 3.34 -0.01
N THR A 31 -6.68 4.25 0.05
CA THR A 31 -7.85 4.22 -0.82
C THR A 31 -7.96 5.53 -1.59
N ASN A 32 -8.10 5.41 -2.91
CA ASN A 32 -8.50 6.54 -3.74
C ASN A 32 -9.98 6.36 -4.09
N ALA A 33 -10.84 7.11 -3.44
CA ALA A 33 -12.29 6.97 -3.60
C ALA A 33 -12.73 7.24 -5.03
N SER A 34 -13.81 6.59 -5.45
CA SER A 34 -14.42 6.87 -6.76
C SER A 34 -14.81 8.34 -6.84
N SER A 35 -14.56 8.95 -7.99
CA SER A 35 -14.88 10.36 -8.26
C SER A 35 -14.21 11.33 -7.28
N SER A 36 -13.05 10.98 -6.74
CA SER A 36 -12.32 11.82 -5.80
C SER A 36 -11.70 13.06 -6.46
N GLY A 37 -11.45 13.01 -7.76
CA GLY A 37 -10.70 14.04 -8.45
C GLY A 37 -9.21 14.02 -8.13
N LYS A 38 -8.70 12.89 -7.65
CA LYS A 38 -7.31 12.72 -7.21
C LYS A 38 -6.62 11.58 -7.90
N VAL A 39 -5.29 11.63 -7.88
CA VAL A 39 -4.45 10.48 -8.13
C VAL A 39 -3.46 10.37 -6.98
N LEU A 40 -3.22 9.15 -6.50
CA LEU A 40 -2.30 8.91 -5.39
C LEU A 40 -1.07 8.21 -5.94
N LYS A 41 0.08 8.87 -5.81
CA LYS A 41 1.36 8.29 -6.26
C LYS A 41 1.98 7.53 -5.12
N ILE A 42 2.05 6.21 -5.25
CA ILE A 42 2.65 5.34 -4.23
C ILE A 42 4.15 5.28 -4.46
N ASN A 43 4.92 5.87 -3.55
CA ASN A 43 6.37 5.95 -3.68
C ASN A 43 7.10 4.79 -3.02
N SER A 44 6.61 4.31 -1.87
CA SER A 44 7.30 3.25 -1.15
C SER A 44 6.31 2.45 -0.31
N ILE A 45 6.59 1.15 -0.18
CA ILE A 45 5.81 0.23 0.66
C ILE A 45 6.80 -0.59 1.46
N PHE A 46 6.71 -0.49 2.79
CA PHE A 46 7.55 -1.26 3.71
C PHE A 46 6.68 -2.19 4.54
N ALA A 47 7.11 -3.44 4.66
CA ALA A 47 6.47 -4.43 5.51
C ALA A 47 7.48 -4.90 6.55
N ALA A 48 7.27 -4.54 7.81
CA ALA A 48 8.17 -4.89 8.90
C ALA A 48 7.56 -6.01 9.73
N ASN A 49 8.30 -7.09 9.90
CA ASN A 49 7.93 -8.17 10.79
C ASN A 49 8.43 -7.85 12.21
N ILE A 50 7.50 -7.64 13.12
CA ILE A 50 7.82 -7.33 14.52
C ILE A 50 7.76 -8.56 15.43
N ASP A 51 7.50 -9.74 14.87
CA ASP A 51 7.51 -10.99 15.64
C ASP A 51 8.97 -11.39 15.91
N PRO A 52 9.34 -11.64 17.17
CA PRO A 52 10.70 -12.04 17.51
C PRO A 52 10.98 -13.54 17.29
N ILE A 53 9.98 -14.33 16.90
CA ILE A 53 10.08 -15.80 16.89
C ILE A 53 9.82 -16.37 15.49
N ASN A 54 8.84 -15.86 14.77
CA ASN A 54 8.40 -16.47 13.51
C ASN A 54 8.46 -15.51 12.33
N PRO A 55 8.82 -15.99 11.13
CA PRO A 55 8.63 -15.19 9.92
C PRO A 55 7.14 -15.02 9.64
N VAL A 56 6.78 -14.03 8.82
CA VAL A 56 5.39 -13.78 8.43
C VAL A 56 5.33 -13.55 6.92
N ASP A 57 4.30 -14.10 6.28
CA ASP A 57 4.08 -13.87 4.86
C ASP A 57 3.28 -12.59 4.67
N VAL A 58 3.63 -11.82 3.64
CA VAL A 58 2.90 -10.62 3.26
C VAL A 58 2.51 -10.69 1.79
N SER A 59 1.28 -10.29 1.52
CA SER A 59 0.80 -10.11 0.15
C SER A 59 0.32 -8.68 -0.02
N VAL A 60 0.66 -8.08 -1.15
CA VAL A 60 0.31 -6.68 -1.46
C VAL A 60 -0.35 -6.66 -2.83
N SER A 61 -1.51 -6.04 -2.91
CA SER A 61 -2.25 -5.95 -4.17
C SER A 61 -2.83 -4.56 -4.39
N VAL A 62 -3.12 -4.27 -5.66
CA VAL A 62 -3.90 -3.12 -6.06
C VAL A 62 -5.28 -3.63 -6.46
N TYR A 63 -6.31 -3.11 -5.81
CA TYR A 63 -7.70 -3.49 -6.04
C TYR A 63 -8.38 -2.42 -6.88
N ASP A 64 -8.99 -2.81 -7.98
CA ASP A 64 -9.62 -1.88 -8.92
C ASP A 64 -11.13 -1.70 -8.72
N GLY A 65 -11.65 -2.23 -7.63
CA GLY A 65 -13.09 -2.26 -7.35
C GLY A 65 -13.74 -3.61 -7.68
N SER A 66 -13.02 -4.49 -8.38
CA SER A 66 -13.52 -5.81 -8.77
C SER A 66 -12.48 -6.90 -8.54
N ASN A 67 -11.24 -6.66 -8.91
CA ASN A 67 -10.16 -7.65 -8.84
C ASN A 67 -8.94 -7.10 -8.12
N ASP A 68 -8.22 -7.98 -7.42
CA ASP A 68 -6.92 -7.67 -6.83
C ASP A 68 -5.81 -8.09 -7.80
N TYR A 69 -4.90 -7.17 -8.08
CA TYR A 69 -3.70 -7.43 -8.88
C TYR A 69 -2.49 -7.36 -7.96
N TYR A 70 -1.75 -8.45 -7.84
CA TYR A 70 -0.73 -8.58 -6.82
C TYR A 70 0.60 -8.00 -7.25
N ILE A 71 1.18 -7.16 -6.38
CA ILE A 71 2.56 -6.69 -6.47
C ILE A 71 3.47 -7.73 -5.85
N ALA A 72 3.01 -8.31 -4.72
CA ALA A 72 3.73 -9.34 -3.98
C ALA A 72 2.73 -10.37 -3.48
N SER A 73 3.04 -11.65 -3.65
CA SER A 73 2.18 -12.74 -3.21
C SER A 73 2.92 -13.66 -2.26
N ALA A 74 2.49 -13.67 -1.00
CA ALA A 74 3.02 -14.54 0.04
C ALA A 74 4.55 -14.48 0.17
N ILE A 75 5.10 -13.27 0.20
CA ILE A 75 6.54 -13.06 0.42
C ILE A 75 6.84 -13.25 1.89
N SER A 76 7.78 -14.13 2.23
CA SER A 76 8.18 -14.36 3.60
C SER A 76 9.07 -13.22 4.09
N VAL A 77 8.67 -12.59 5.20
CA VAL A 77 9.48 -11.56 5.86
C VAL A 77 10.14 -12.21 7.07
N PRO A 78 11.48 -12.27 7.11
CA PRO A 78 12.19 -12.88 8.23
C PRO A 78 11.92 -12.19 9.56
N ILE A 79 12.23 -12.89 10.64
CA ILE A 79 12.10 -12.39 12.00
C ILE A 79 12.76 -11.02 12.14
N LYS A 80 12.03 -10.04 12.66
CA LYS A 80 12.51 -8.67 12.93
C LYS A 80 13.09 -7.95 11.71
N ALA A 81 12.79 -8.42 10.49
CA ALA A 81 13.27 -7.82 9.26
C ALA A 81 12.19 -6.96 8.61
N THR A 82 12.61 -6.09 7.71
CA THR A 82 11.71 -5.30 6.88
C THR A 82 11.88 -5.70 5.42
N GLN A 83 10.77 -5.99 4.77
CA GLN A 83 10.74 -6.22 3.33
C GLN A 83 10.33 -4.93 2.63
N ILE A 84 11.15 -4.47 1.71
CA ILE A 84 10.80 -3.34 0.86
C ILE A 84 10.03 -3.89 -0.32
N ILE A 85 8.72 -3.64 -0.34
CA ILE A 85 7.84 -4.13 -1.42
C ILE A 85 7.98 -3.23 -2.64
N SER A 86 8.04 -1.92 -2.42
CA SER A 86 8.18 -0.95 -3.51
C SER A 86 9.06 0.19 -3.05
N GLN A 87 9.90 0.68 -3.95
CA GLN A 87 10.79 1.82 -3.73
C GLN A 87 10.37 2.97 -4.63
N LYS A 88 10.94 4.14 -4.40
CA LYS A 88 10.65 5.34 -5.19
C LYS A 88 10.88 5.13 -6.69
N ASP A 89 11.84 4.32 -7.06
CA ASP A 89 12.13 4.02 -8.48
C ASP A 89 11.07 3.12 -9.13
N SER A 90 10.23 2.48 -8.32
CA SER A 90 9.18 1.58 -8.78
C SER A 90 7.80 2.12 -8.43
N TYR A 91 7.65 3.44 -8.38
CA TYR A 91 6.38 4.07 -8.02
C TYR A 91 5.26 3.70 -9.00
N PHE A 92 4.04 3.79 -8.52
CA PHE A 92 2.85 3.61 -9.34
C PHE A 92 1.73 4.51 -8.80
N TYR A 93 0.65 4.59 -9.56
CA TYR A 93 -0.47 5.45 -9.21
C TYR A 93 -1.70 4.63 -8.84
N LEU A 94 -2.40 5.07 -7.79
CA LEU A 94 -3.78 4.63 -7.53
C LEU A 94 -4.69 5.63 -8.21
N GLU A 95 -5.42 5.17 -9.20
CA GLU A 95 -6.42 5.97 -9.90
C GLU A 95 -7.73 5.98 -9.11
N GLU A 96 -8.68 6.78 -9.53
CA GLU A 96 -9.96 6.86 -8.84
C GLU A 96 -10.64 5.49 -8.79
N GLY A 97 -11.03 5.07 -7.59
CA GLY A 97 -11.62 3.76 -7.34
C GLY A 97 -10.65 2.66 -6.96
N ASP A 98 -9.35 2.94 -6.99
CA ASP A 98 -8.33 1.95 -6.65
C ASP A 98 -8.03 1.94 -5.15
N GLN A 99 -7.57 0.80 -4.65
CA GLN A 99 -7.18 0.64 -3.26
C GLN A 99 -5.92 -0.21 -3.17
N LEU A 100 -4.99 0.21 -2.32
CA LEU A 100 -3.83 -0.61 -1.97
C LEU A 100 -4.20 -1.51 -0.81
N ARG A 101 -4.06 -2.81 -0.98
CA ARG A 101 -4.45 -3.82 0.00
C ARG A 101 -3.28 -4.68 0.45
N ILE A 102 -3.33 -5.09 1.71
CA ILE A 102 -2.30 -5.91 2.34
C ILE A 102 -2.96 -7.10 3.01
N THR A 103 -2.32 -8.26 2.92
CA THR A 103 -2.72 -9.47 3.65
C THR A 103 -1.50 -10.03 4.38
N ALA A 104 -1.65 -10.29 5.67
CA ALA A 104 -0.60 -10.92 6.47
C ALA A 104 -0.95 -12.38 6.73
N GLY A 105 0.06 -13.23 6.75
CA GLY A 105 -0.11 -14.66 7.07
C GLY A 105 -0.34 -14.94 8.56
N ALA A 106 -0.07 -13.95 9.42
CA ALA A 106 -0.30 -14.06 10.86
C ALA A 106 -0.74 -12.71 11.41
N ALA A 107 -1.60 -12.74 12.42
CA ALA A 107 -2.15 -11.54 13.04
C ALA A 107 -1.14 -10.93 14.03
N GLY A 108 -1.07 -9.59 14.02
CA GLY A 108 -0.29 -8.84 15.01
C GLY A 108 1.20 -8.77 14.79
N ASP A 109 1.71 -9.33 13.70
CA ASP A 109 3.16 -9.46 13.48
C ASP A 109 3.70 -8.46 12.45
N LEU A 110 2.83 -7.83 11.66
CA LEU A 110 3.24 -7.04 10.52
C LEU A 110 2.84 -5.58 10.68
N ASN A 111 3.81 -4.69 10.53
CA ASN A 111 3.57 -3.25 10.44
C ASN A 111 3.83 -2.80 9.01
N ILE A 112 2.89 -2.03 8.45
CA ILE A 112 2.95 -1.54 7.08
C ILE A 112 3.11 -0.02 7.10
N ILE A 113 4.06 0.47 6.32
CA ILE A 113 4.26 1.90 6.11
C ILE A 113 4.27 2.16 4.62
N VAL A 114 3.42 3.09 4.17
CA VAL A 114 3.32 3.46 2.77
C VAL A 114 3.54 4.96 2.64
N GLY A 115 4.59 5.34 1.91
CA GLY A 115 4.83 6.74 1.56
C GLY A 115 4.17 7.05 0.23
N TYR A 116 3.35 8.09 0.18
CA TYR A 116 2.66 8.44 -1.05
C TYR A 116 2.40 9.95 -1.16
N GLU A 117 2.09 10.38 -2.39
CA GLU A 117 1.70 11.76 -2.67
C GLU A 117 0.24 11.78 -3.09
N ASP A 118 -0.54 12.63 -2.41
CA ASP A 118 -1.95 12.88 -2.72
C ASP A 118 -1.99 14.08 -3.68
N ILE A 119 -2.32 13.83 -4.93
CA ILE A 119 -2.26 14.83 -6.01
C ILE A 119 -3.66 15.17 -6.49
N SER A 120 -3.98 16.43 -6.50
CA SER A 120 -5.28 16.91 -6.97
C SER A 120 -5.17 18.16 -7.85
#